data_e6fa7832671d5602fd777c3aed265f21
#
_entry.id   e6fa7832671d5602fd777c3aed265f21
#
_cell.length_a   1.000
_cell.length_b   1.000
_cell.length_c   1.000
_cell.angle_alpha   90.00
_cell.angle_beta   90.00
_cell.angle_gamma   90.00
#
_symmetry.space_group_name_H-M   'P 1'
#
loop_
_entity.id
_entity.type
_entity.pdbx_description
1 polymer ?
#
loop_
_entity_poly.entity_id
_entity_poly.type
_entity_poly.pdbx_seq_one_letter_code
_entity_poly.pdbx_strand_id
1 'polypeptide(L)'
;MAQTLGAAHELFAERGYASVTMDEIAAAVGVTKPLLYNYFGNKEQLYIACMERAGDSLINTIAESVGESANPGDALGAGVRAFFEFLDTDRAAWAVLFDETLPHGGEVFDRVAAYRGQIVDLVSASLLPQLPDRRQVKVEIEALSTAPLGAAEALARWWLRTEAISAEDAAELLVSTVEPGLRNRSTPTSNSTSNSPQGGPTPK
;
A
#
# COMPACT_ATOMS: atom_id res chain seq x y z
N MET A 1 -23.47 -12.05 -9.97
CA MET A 1 -22.20 -12.11 -9.23
C MET A 1 -21.55 -10.74 -9.07
N ALA A 2 -21.19 -10.02 -10.14
CA ALA A 2 -20.58 -8.69 -10.03
C ALA A 2 -21.43 -7.65 -9.24
N GLN A 3 -22.74 -7.62 -9.46
CA GLN A 3 -23.64 -6.74 -8.70
C GLN A 3 -23.71 -7.08 -7.20
N THR A 4 -23.63 -8.38 -6.86
CA THR A 4 -23.63 -8.82 -5.46
C THR A 4 -22.36 -8.37 -4.74
N LEU A 5 -21.21 -8.53 -5.37
CA LEU A 5 -19.93 -8.05 -4.82
C LEU A 5 -19.92 -6.53 -4.70
N GLY A 6 -20.48 -5.79 -5.67
CA GLY A 6 -20.58 -4.34 -5.59
C GLY A 6 -21.40 -3.87 -4.38
N ALA A 7 -22.61 -4.40 -4.22
CA ALA A 7 -23.49 -4.03 -3.10
C ALA A 7 -22.92 -4.48 -1.74
N ALA A 8 -22.27 -5.66 -1.67
CA ALA A 8 -21.61 -6.11 -0.45
C ALA A 8 -20.43 -5.21 -0.11
N HIS A 9 -19.64 -4.80 -1.10
CA HIS A 9 -18.51 -3.89 -0.96
C HIS A 9 -18.96 -2.54 -0.36
N GLU A 10 -20.01 -1.92 -0.91
CA GLU A 10 -20.57 -0.67 -0.38
C GLU A 10 -21.05 -0.82 1.07
N LEU A 11 -21.79 -1.88 1.38
CA LEU A 11 -22.27 -2.13 2.74
C LEU A 11 -21.14 -2.31 3.74
N PHE A 12 -20.11 -3.07 3.36
CA PHE A 12 -18.92 -3.25 4.19
C PHE A 12 -18.13 -1.94 4.36
N ALA A 13 -18.01 -1.14 3.31
CA ALA A 13 -17.34 0.15 3.37
C ALA A 13 -18.07 1.15 4.28
N GLU A 14 -19.39 1.20 4.23
CA GLU A 14 -20.18 2.12 5.04
C GLU A 14 -20.25 1.73 6.52
N ARG A 15 -20.29 0.43 6.84
CA ARG A 15 -20.68 -0.06 8.17
C ARG A 15 -19.62 -0.94 8.85
N GLY A 16 -18.54 -1.27 8.15
CA GLY A 16 -17.50 -2.18 8.59
C GLY A 16 -17.93 -3.65 8.60
N TYR A 17 -16.94 -4.53 8.59
CA TYR A 17 -17.14 -5.99 8.58
C TYR A 17 -18.05 -6.46 9.72
N ALA A 18 -17.79 -6.00 10.95
CA ALA A 18 -18.49 -6.51 12.13
C ALA A 18 -20.02 -6.28 12.09
N SER A 19 -20.45 -5.13 11.56
CA SER A 19 -21.85 -4.67 11.63
C SER A 19 -22.75 -5.19 10.51
N VAL A 20 -22.18 -5.68 9.40
CA VAL A 20 -22.96 -6.13 8.23
C VAL A 20 -23.34 -7.61 8.38
N THR A 21 -24.56 -7.97 8.01
CA THR A 21 -25.07 -9.34 8.02
C THR A 21 -25.35 -9.86 6.60
N MET A 22 -25.31 -11.19 6.42
CA MET A 22 -25.65 -11.83 5.15
C MET A 22 -27.10 -11.57 4.73
N ASP A 23 -28.00 -11.34 5.68
CA ASP A 23 -29.41 -11.03 5.40
C ASP A 23 -29.57 -9.63 4.80
N GLU A 24 -28.86 -8.65 5.32
CA GLU A 24 -28.85 -7.29 4.80
C GLU A 24 -28.25 -7.23 3.39
N ILE A 25 -27.16 -7.98 3.16
CA ILE A 25 -26.57 -8.07 1.82
C ILE A 25 -27.55 -8.73 0.84
N ALA A 26 -28.17 -9.84 1.22
CA ALA A 26 -29.17 -10.53 0.38
C ALA A 26 -30.33 -9.60 0.02
N ALA A 27 -30.84 -8.83 0.98
CA ALA A 27 -31.90 -7.86 0.79
C ALA A 27 -31.46 -6.71 -0.15
N ALA A 28 -30.26 -6.16 0.04
CA ALA A 28 -29.74 -5.06 -0.78
C ALA A 28 -29.54 -5.45 -2.25
N VAL A 29 -29.17 -6.71 -2.50
CA VAL A 29 -28.95 -7.24 -3.87
C VAL A 29 -30.26 -7.78 -4.51
N GLY A 30 -31.29 -7.98 -3.71
CA GLY A 30 -32.55 -8.58 -4.19
C GLY A 30 -32.46 -10.08 -4.47
N VAL A 31 -31.57 -10.81 -3.76
CA VAL A 31 -31.41 -12.26 -3.85
C VAL A 31 -31.87 -12.94 -2.57
N THR A 32 -32.12 -14.26 -2.65
CA THR A 32 -32.44 -15.03 -1.45
C THR A 32 -31.19 -15.35 -0.63
N LYS A 33 -31.33 -15.39 0.70
CA LYS A 33 -30.23 -15.78 1.61
C LYS A 33 -29.59 -17.12 1.24
N PRO A 34 -30.34 -18.21 0.94
CA PRO A 34 -29.74 -19.46 0.51
C PRO A 34 -28.90 -19.34 -0.76
N LEU A 35 -29.30 -18.49 -1.70
CA LEU A 35 -28.53 -18.26 -2.93
C LEU A 35 -27.19 -17.56 -2.61
N LEU A 36 -27.18 -16.57 -1.72
CA LEU A 36 -25.97 -15.89 -1.30
C LEU A 36 -25.00 -16.84 -0.59
N TYR A 37 -25.50 -17.69 0.31
CA TYR A 37 -24.69 -18.72 0.98
C TYR A 37 -24.17 -19.79 0.01
N ASN A 38 -24.96 -20.15 -1.00
CA ASN A 38 -24.50 -21.11 -2.01
C ASN A 38 -23.34 -20.58 -2.86
N TYR A 39 -23.29 -19.26 -3.11
CA TYR A 39 -22.19 -18.66 -3.90
C TYR A 39 -20.95 -18.37 -3.09
N PHE A 40 -21.10 -17.88 -1.86
CA PHE A 40 -19.97 -17.36 -1.08
C PHE A 40 -19.68 -18.18 0.20
N GLY A 41 -20.54 -19.13 0.56
CA GLY A 41 -20.37 -19.96 1.75
C GLY A 41 -20.71 -19.21 3.06
N ASN A 42 -20.02 -18.13 3.36
CA ASN A 42 -20.24 -17.35 4.59
C ASN A 42 -19.86 -15.87 4.40
N LYS A 43 -20.07 -15.05 5.45
CA LYS A 43 -19.76 -13.61 5.43
C LYS A 43 -18.27 -13.33 5.23
N GLU A 44 -17.42 -14.16 5.83
CA GLU A 44 -15.97 -14.03 5.73
C GLU A 44 -15.49 -14.22 4.28
N GLN A 45 -15.95 -15.26 3.60
CA GLN A 45 -15.60 -15.52 2.21
C GLN A 45 -16.15 -14.45 1.26
N LEU A 46 -17.33 -13.91 1.53
CA LEU A 46 -17.87 -12.78 0.78
C LEU A 46 -17.02 -11.52 0.98
N TYR A 47 -16.61 -11.25 2.22
CA TYR A 47 -15.72 -10.11 2.52
C TYR A 47 -14.35 -10.27 1.83
N ILE A 48 -13.76 -11.46 1.90
CA ILE A 48 -12.51 -11.77 1.20
C ILE A 48 -12.66 -11.51 -0.30
N ALA A 49 -13.76 -11.93 -0.92
CA ALA A 49 -14.00 -11.68 -2.34
C ALA A 49 -14.13 -10.18 -2.68
N CYS A 50 -14.73 -9.38 -1.80
CA CYS A 50 -14.78 -7.92 -1.95
C CYS A 50 -13.37 -7.30 -1.81
N MET A 51 -12.63 -7.74 -0.81
CA MET A 51 -11.27 -7.27 -0.53
C MET A 51 -10.30 -7.64 -1.65
N GLU A 52 -10.36 -8.88 -2.16
CA GLU A 52 -9.53 -9.34 -3.29
C GLU A 52 -9.78 -8.47 -4.52
N ARG A 53 -11.03 -8.21 -4.85
CA ARG A 53 -11.37 -7.34 -5.97
C ARG A 53 -10.80 -5.93 -5.81
N ALA A 54 -10.92 -5.33 -4.63
CA ALA A 54 -10.40 -4.00 -4.33
C ALA A 54 -8.85 -3.98 -4.34
N GLY A 55 -8.24 -5.00 -3.72
CA GLY A 55 -6.79 -5.15 -3.65
C GLY A 55 -6.15 -5.39 -5.01
N ASP A 56 -6.72 -6.27 -5.83
CA ASP A 56 -6.24 -6.53 -7.18
C ASP A 56 -6.34 -5.27 -8.05
N SER A 57 -7.45 -4.52 -7.94
CA SER A 57 -7.62 -3.26 -8.66
C SER A 57 -6.56 -2.22 -8.24
N LEU A 58 -6.33 -2.06 -6.96
CA LEU A 58 -5.30 -1.15 -6.43
C LEU A 58 -3.89 -1.54 -6.90
N ILE A 59 -3.53 -2.82 -6.78
CA ILE A 59 -2.21 -3.33 -7.17
C ILE A 59 -1.98 -3.13 -8.66
N ASN A 60 -2.98 -3.46 -9.50
CA ASN A 60 -2.87 -3.28 -10.94
C ASN A 60 -2.69 -1.81 -11.31
N THR A 61 -3.46 -0.89 -10.72
CA THR A 61 -3.34 0.55 -10.95
C THR A 61 -1.93 1.06 -10.59
N ILE A 62 -1.40 0.65 -9.44
CA ILE A 62 -0.04 1.01 -9.02
C ILE A 62 1.01 0.41 -9.96
N ALA A 63 0.88 -0.89 -10.30
CA ALA A 63 1.84 -1.59 -11.15
C ALA A 63 1.91 -1.01 -12.58
N GLU A 64 0.76 -0.65 -13.16
CA GLU A 64 0.66 0.01 -14.46
C GLU A 64 1.37 1.37 -14.43
N SER A 65 1.07 2.22 -13.43
CA SER A 65 1.69 3.54 -13.28
C SER A 65 3.21 3.47 -13.06
N VAL A 66 3.68 2.50 -12.27
CA VAL A 66 5.11 2.25 -12.06
C VAL A 66 5.77 1.74 -13.35
N GLY A 67 5.11 0.85 -14.09
CA GLY A 67 5.61 0.29 -15.35
C GLY A 67 5.71 1.31 -16.48
N GLU A 68 4.86 2.31 -16.50
CA GLU A 68 4.85 3.42 -17.48
C GLU A 68 5.87 4.51 -17.15
N SER A 69 6.47 4.49 -15.96
CA SER A 69 7.46 5.49 -15.55
C SER A 69 8.71 5.44 -16.42
N ALA A 70 9.04 6.56 -17.08
CA ALA A 70 10.19 6.67 -17.99
C ALA A 70 11.54 6.44 -17.30
N ASN A 71 11.62 6.75 -15.99
CA ASN A 71 12.83 6.61 -15.20
C ASN A 71 12.54 5.82 -13.92
N PRO A 72 13.42 4.87 -13.52
CA PRO A 72 13.28 4.17 -12.24
C PRO A 72 13.22 5.10 -11.03
N GLY A 73 13.83 6.28 -11.11
CA GLY A 73 13.79 7.30 -10.05
C GLY A 73 12.40 7.91 -9.82
N ASP A 74 11.54 7.88 -10.83
CA ASP A 74 10.18 8.45 -10.76
C ASP A 74 9.12 7.42 -10.39
N ALA A 75 9.48 6.14 -10.37
CA ALA A 75 8.56 5.02 -10.14
C ALA A 75 7.84 5.10 -8.78
N LEU A 76 8.55 5.49 -7.71
CA LEU A 76 7.94 5.68 -6.40
C LEU A 76 6.87 6.78 -6.44
N GLY A 77 7.21 7.92 -7.04
CA GLY A 77 6.27 9.04 -7.19
C GLY A 77 5.05 8.66 -8.03
N ALA A 78 5.24 7.90 -9.11
CA ALA A 78 4.16 7.40 -9.94
C ALA A 78 3.23 6.47 -9.15
N GLY A 79 3.79 5.51 -8.41
CA GLY A 79 3.01 4.59 -7.56
C GLY A 79 2.24 5.31 -6.46
N VAL A 80 2.83 6.33 -5.82
CA VAL A 80 2.15 7.13 -4.79
C VAL A 80 1.00 7.94 -5.39
N ARG A 81 1.19 8.56 -6.54
CA ARG A 81 0.10 9.29 -7.25
C ARG A 81 -1.03 8.34 -7.61
N ALA A 82 -0.71 7.21 -8.24
CA ALA A 82 -1.70 6.19 -8.60
C ALA A 82 -2.50 5.68 -7.38
N PHE A 83 -1.85 5.52 -6.23
CA PHE A 83 -2.50 5.15 -4.98
C PHE A 83 -3.54 6.18 -4.54
N PHE A 84 -3.18 7.47 -4.47
CA PHE A 84 -4.12 8.51 -4.05
C PHE A 84 -5.24 8.76 -5.07
N GLU A 85 -4.96 8.72 -6.38
CA GLU A 85 -5.96 8.80 -7.45
C GLU A 85 -6.95 7.64 -7.38
N PHE A 86 -6.46 6.42 -7.13
CA PHE A 86 -7.32 5.26 -6.94
C PHE A 86 -8.27 5.46 -5.75
N LEU A 87 -7.78 5.92 -4.62
CA LEU A 87 -8.60 6.17 -3.43
C LEU A 87 -9.59 7.32 -3.62
N ASP A 88 -9.27 8.31 -4.43
CA ASP A 88 -10.21 9.39 -4.76
C ASP A 88 -11.37 8.88 -5.61
N THR A 89 -11.10 7.91 -6.48
CA THR A 89 -12.09 7.28 -7.36
C THR A 89 -12.91 6.20 -6.63
N ASP A 90 -12.29 5.41 -5.74
CA ASP A 90 -12.91 4.30 -5.01
C ASP A 90 -12.56 4.36 -3.51
N ARG A 91 -13.24 5.24 -2.79
CA ARG A 91 -13.08 5.37 -1.33
C ARG A 91 -13.57 4.14 -0.56
N ALA A 92 -14.51 3.42 -1.14
CA ALA A 92 -15.02 2.18 -0.57
C ALA A 92 -13.95 1.08 -0.54
N ALA A 93 -13.05 1.06 -1.52
CA ALA A 93 -11.89 0.16 -1.53
C ALA A 93 -10.99 0.35 -0.30
N TRP A 94 -10.73 1.61 0.09
CA TRP A 94 -9.98 1.90 1.33
C TRP A 94 -10.65 1.30 2.55
N ALA A 95 -11.95 1.55 2.72
CA ALA A 95 -12.69 1.10 3.89
C ALA A 95 -12.68 -0.43 4.02
N VAL A 96 -12.73 -1.15 2.90
CA VAL A 96 -12.66 -2.63 2.90
C VAL A 96 -11.23 -3.15 3.10
N LEU A 97 -10.22 -2.53 2.48
CA LEU A 97 -8.83 -2.99 2.59
C LEU A 97 -8.18 -2.68 3.94
N PHE A 98 -8.66 -1.62 4.62
CA PHE A 98 -8.09 -1.10 5.86
C PHE A 98 -9.12 -0.99 6.98
N ASP A 99 -10.13 -1.87 6.98
CA ASP A 99 -11.16 -1.95 8.01
C ASP A 99 -10.53 -2.27 9.38
N GLU A 100 -10.65 -1.32 10.31
CA GLU A 100 -10.15 -1.47 11.69
C GLU A 100 -11.03 -2.39 12.55
N THR A 101 -12.21 -2.78 12.06
CA THR A 101 -13.13 -3.69 12.76
C THR A 101 -12.88 -5.17 12.48
N LEU A 102 -11.88 -5.47 11.64
CA LEU A 102 -11.52 -6.85 11.31
C LEU A 102 -10.96 -7.59 12.52
N PRO A 103 -11.25 -8.89 12.64
CA PRO A 103 -10.64 -9.72 13.65
C PRO A 103 -9.11 -9.75 13.53
N HIS A 104 -8.41 -9.72 14.64
CA HIS A 104 -6.97 -9.93 14.67
C HIS A 104 -6.67 -11.42 14.47
N GLY A 105 -6.25 -11.80 13.27
CA GLY A 105 -5.97 -13.18 12.85
C GLY A 105 -7.11 -13.79 12.03
N GLY A 106 -6.86 -14.97 11.47
CA GLY A 106 -7.76 -15.66 10.54
C GLY A 106 -7.50 -15.29 9.07
N GLU A 107 -8.29 -15.88 8.17
CA GLU A 107 -8.05 -15.82 6.73
C GLU A 107 -8.09 -14.38 6.17
N VAL A 108 -9.01 -13.55 6.66
CA VAL A 108 -9.10 -12.13 6.25
C VAL A 108 -7.83 -11.38 6.60
N PHE A 109 -7.35 -11.54 7.84
CA PHE A 109 -6.11 -10.91 8.31
C PHE A 109 -4.90 -11.32 7.45
N ASP A 110 -4.77 -12.61 7.16
CA ASP A 110 -3.69 -13.16 6.34
C ASP A 110 -3.74 -12.62 4.90
N ARG A 111 -4.95 -12.45 4.34
CA ARG A 111 -5.15 -11.86 3.00
C ARG A 111 -4.76 -10.40 2.95
N VAL A 112 -5.16 -9.59 3.93
CA VAL A 112 -4.73 -8.18 4.03
C VAL A 112 -3.20 -8.09 4.11
N ALA A 113 -2.57 -8.93 4.93
CA ALA A 113 -1.12 -8.99 5.04
C ALA A 113 -0.45 -9.36 3.70
N ALA A 114 -1.04 -10.29 2.94
CA ALA A 114 -0.55 -10.68 1.62
C ALA A 114 -0.59 -9.51 0.61
N TYR A 115 -1.68 -8.72 0.57
CA TYR A 115 -1.76 -7.54 -0.31
C TYR A 115 -0.75 -6.46 0.07
N ARG A 116 -0.55 -6.21 1.36
CA ARG A 116 0.51 -5.31 1.82
C ARG A 116 1.89 -5.79 1.39
N GLY A 117 2.14 -7.10 1.48
CA GLY A 117 3.37 -7.72 1.01
C GLY A 117 3.61 -7.47 -0.49
N GLN A 118 2.59 -7.63 -1.33
CA GLN A 118 2.70 -7.36 -2.76
C GLN A 118 3.04 -5.90 -3.08
N ILE A 119 2.44 -4.94 -2.35
CA ILE A 119 2.78 -3.52 -2.51
C ILE A 119 4.25 -3.28 -2.09
N VAL A 120 4.70 -3.86 -0.98
CA VAL A 120 6.10 -3.78 -0.54
C VAL A 120 7.03 -4.37 -1.60
N ASP A 121 6.67 -5.47 -2.24
CA ASP A 121 7.45 -6.09 -3.32
C ASP A 121 7.52 -5.17 -4.56
N LEU A 122 6.43 -4.53 -4.95
CA LEU A 122 6.41 -3.54 -6.05
C LEU A 122 7.35 -2.35 -5.75
N VAL A 123 7.25 -1.78 -4.56
CA VAL A 123 8.13 -0.68 -4.12
C VAL A 123 9.59 -1.14 -4.08
N SER A 124 9.86 -2.34 -3.55
CA SER A 124 11.19 -2.92 -3.49
C SER A 124 11.79 -3.11 -4.88
N ALA A 125 11.01 -3.63 -5.82
CA ALA A 125 11.45 -3.82 -7.21
C ALA A 125 11.80 -2.48 -7.89
N SER A 126 11.09 -1.40 -7.57
CA SER A 126 11.38 -0.06 -8.11
C SER A 126 12.62 0.59 -7.49
N LEU A 127 12.95 0.26 -6.25
CA LEU A 127 14.11 0.80 -5.53
C LEU A 127 15.41 0.06 -5.84
N LEU A 128 15.33 -1.27 -6.05
CA LEU A 128 16.50 -2.15 -6.28
C LEU A 128 17.49 -1.64 -7.34
N PRO A 129 17.06 -1.15 -8.53
CA PRO A 129 17.98 -0.65 -9.54
C PRO A 129 18.78 0.59 -9.13
N GLN A 130 18.29 1.31 -8.11
CA GLN A 130 18.86 2.59 -7.67
C GLN A 130 19.93 2.43 -6.58
N LEU A 131 20.12 1.21 -6.03
CA LEU A 131 21.02 0.95 -4.92
C LEU A 131 22.36 0.37 -5.40
N PRO A 132 23.50 0.89 -4.92
CA PRO A 132 24.82 0.57 -5.47
C PRO A 132 25.36 -0.82 -5.09
N ASP A 133 24.91 -1.45 -4.02
CA ASP A 133 25.40 -2.77 -3.60
C ASP A 133 24.25 -3.74 -3.24
N ARG A 134 24.16 -4.85 -4.01
CA ARG A 134 23.04 -5.81 -3.93
C ARG A 134 23.15 -6.86 -2.83
N ARG A 135 24.27 -6.95 -2.09
CA ARG A 135 24.53 -8.10 -1.21
C ARG A 135 24.15 -7.91 0.26
N GLN A 136 24.12 -6.69 0.77
CA GLN A 136 23.69 -6.40 2.15
C GLN A 136 22.25 -5.89 2.27
N VAL A 137 21.55 -5.80 1.17
CA VAL A 137 20.45 -4.88 0.92
C VAL A 137 19.07 -5.46 1.20
N LYS A 138 18.89 -6.80 1.35
CA LYS A 138 17.51 -7.35 1.42
C LYS A 138 16.70 -6.81 2.60
N VAL A 139 17.25 -6.80 3.79
CA VAL A 139 16.56 -6.30 5.00
C VAL A 139 16.42 -4.79 4.97
N GLU A 140 17.41 -4.07 4.45
CA GLU A 140 17.34 -2.62 4.30
C GLU A 140 16.30 -2.21 3.24
N ILE A 141 16.21 -2.93 2.13
CA ILE A 141 15.18 -2.69 1.09
C ILE A 141 13.79 -2.93 1.65
N GLU A 142 13.58 -4.02 2.35
CA GLU A 142 12.29 -4.33 2.96
C GLU A 142 11.87 -3.21 3.93
N ALA A 143 12.78 -2.74 4.78
CA ALA A 143 12.54 -1.62 5.68
C ALA A 143 12.27 -0.31 4.93
N LEU A 144 13.07 -0.01 3.89
CA LEU A 144 12.92 1.18 3.05
C LEU A 144 11.64 1.17 2.20
N SER A 145 11.10 -0.01 1.90
CA SER A 145 9.83 -0.16 1.19
C SER A 145 8.63 -0.11 2.14
N THR A 146 8.79 -0.63 3.36
CA THR A 146 7.74 -0.64 4.38
C THR A 146 7.46 0.76 4.94
N ALA A 147 8.49 1.59 5.12
CA ALA A 147 8.33 2.93 5.68
C ALA A 147 7.48 3.86 4.80
N PRO A 148 7.70 3.97 3.47
CA PRO A 148 6.82 4.72 2.58
C PRO A 148 5.39 4.21 2.56
N LEU A 149 5.17 2.89 2.59
CA LEU A 149 3.84 2.29 2.66
C LEU A 149 3.10 2.71 3.93
N GLY A 150 3.75 2.61 5.09
CA GLY A 150 3.16 3.06 6.35
C GLY A 150 2.84 4.56 6.35
N ALA A 151 3.71 5.38 5.76
CA ALA A 151 3.47 6.81 5.61
C ALA A 151 2.29 7.08 4.66
N ALA A 152 2.18 6.36 3.54
CA ALA A 152 1.05 6.45 2.61
C ALA A 152 -0.28 6.08 3.28
N GLU A 153 -0.32 4.98 4.03
CA GLU A 153 -1.51 4.55 4.78
C GLU A 153 -1.92 5.60 5.84
N ALA A 154 -0.97 6.12 6.59
CA ALA A 154 -1.26 7.13 7.62
C ALA A 154 -1.79 8.43 7.00
N LEU A 155 -1.18 8.88 5.90
CA LEU A 155 -1.61 10.09 5.19
C LEU A 155 -2.97 9.89 4.52
N ALA A 156 -3.22 8.74 3.88
CA ALA A 156 -4.50 8.43 3.26
C ALA A 156 -5.63 8.42 4.27
N ARG A 157 -5.42 7.83 5.44
CA ARG A 157 -6.40 7.83 6.55
C ARG A 157 -6.73 9.26 7.02
N TRP A 158 -5.73 10.12 7.15
CA TRP A 158 -5.93 11.52 7.50
C TRP A 158 -6.66 12.26 6.38
N TRP A 159 -6.22 12.09 5.14
CA TRP A 159 -6.76 12.75 3.96
C TRP A 159 -8.24 12.41 3.73
N LEU A 160 -8.60 11.12 3.73
CA LEU A 160 -9.99 10.65 3.56
C LEU A 160 -10.94 11.17 4.66
N ARG A 161 -10.42 11.45 5.84
CA ARG A 161 -11.22 11.97 6.95
C ARG A 161 -11.39 13.49 6.91
N THR A 162 -10.40 14.22 6.43
CA THR A 162 -10.37 15.68 6.50
C THR A 162 -10.78 16.35 5.20
N GLU A 163 -10.53 15.72 4.08
CA GLU A 163 -10.73 16.24 2.72
C GLU A 163 -10.16 17.67 2.52
N ALA A 164 -9.06 17.98 3.23
CA ALA A 164 -8.50 19.32 3.32
C ALA A 164 -7.67 19.73 2.10
N ILE A 165 -7.18 18.74 1.33
CA ILE A 165 -6.34 18.91 0.14
C ILE A 165 -6.77 17.92 -0.94
N SER A 166 -6.33 18.14 -2.19
CA SER A 166 -6.59 17.22 -3.31
C SER A 166 -5.80 15.90 -3.16
N ALA A 167 -6.18 14.88 -3.92
CA ALA A 167 -5.41 13.63 -4.01
C ALA A 167 -3.99 13.88 -4.54
N GLU A 168 -3.86 14.77 -5.52
CA GLU A 168 -2.59 15.19 -6.10
C GLU A 168 -1.69 15.86 -5.06
N ASP A 169 -2.22 16.84 -4.30
CA ASP A 169 -1.46 17.50 -3.23
C ASP A 169 -1.04 16.52 -2.14
N ALA A 170 -1.89 15.56 -1.77
CA ALA A 170 -1.55 14.52 -0.79
C ALA A 170 -0.41 13.62 -1.31
N ALA A 171 -0.46 13.24 -2.58
CA ALA A 171 0.60 12.45 -3.21
C ALA A 171 1.91 13.23 -3.26
N GLU A 172 1.89 14.49 -3.69
CA GLU A 172 3.09 15.35 -3.74
C GLU A 172 3.69 15.60 -2.36
N LEU A 173 2.87 15.83 -1.35
CA LEU A 173 3.32 15.97 0.03
C LEU A 173 4.09 14.73 0.51
N LEU A 174 3.55 13.54 0.24
CA LEU A 174 4.21 12.29 0.61
C LEU A 174 5.52 12.09 -0.16
N VAL A 175 5.49 12.27 -1.48
CA VAL A 175 6.67 12.11 -2.35
C VAL A 175 7.78 13.05 -1.92
N SER A 176 7.49 14.34 -1.76
CA SER A 176 8.48 15.33 -1.34
C SER A 176 9.07 15.09 0.05
N THR A 177 8.33 14.39 0.92
CA THR A 177 8.79 14.03 2.27
C THR A 177 9.69 12.81 2.27
N VAL A 178 9.34 11.79 1.46
CA VAL A 178 10.00 10.47 1.51
C VAL A 178 11.16 10.36 0.54
N GLU A 179 11.01 10.85 -0.69
CA GLU A 179 11.97 10.68 -1.78
C GLU A 179 13.39 11.21 -1.46
N PRO A 180 13.57 12.40 -0.83
CA PRO A 180 14.89 12.89 -0.49
C PRO A 180 15.66 11.95 0.43
N GLY A 181 14.99 11.31 1.38
CA GLY A 181 15.59 10.35 2.29
C GLY A 181 16.06 9.07 1.58
N LEU A 182 15.33 8.62 0.59
CA LEU A 182 15.68 7.48 -0.24
C LEU A 182 16.85 7.80 -1.17
N ARG A 183 16.84 8.97 -1.83
CA ARG A 183 17.92 9.43 -2.74
C ARG A 183 19.25 9.62 -2.01
N ASN A 184 19.26 10.18 -0.80
CA ASN A 184 20.48 10.37 -0.02
C ASN A 184 21.17 9.06 0.38
N ARG A 185 20.44 7.96 0.49
CA ARG A 185 21.00 6.63 0.76
C ARG A 185 21.57 5.96 -0.49
N SER A 186 21.12 6.35 -1.67
CA SER A 186 21.62 5.87 -2.96
C SER A 186 22.97 6.48 -3.36
N THR A 187 23.40 7.56 -2.67
CA THR A 187 24.68 8.22 -2.93
C THR A 187 25.70 7.67 -1.93
N PRO A 188 26.78 6.99 -2.36
CA PRO A 188 27.81 6.53 -1.43
C PRO A 188 28.43 7.74 -0.73
N THR A 189 28.33 7.77 0.60
CA THR A 189 29.02 8.75 1.42
C THR A 189 30.52 8.50 1.26
N SER A 190 31.17 9.31 0.45
CA SER A 190 32.63 9.33 0.35
C SER A 190 33.20 9.84 1.66
N ASN A 191 33.30 8.94 2.63
CA ASN A 191 34.00 9.20 3.89
C ASN A 191 35.50 9.15 3.61
N SER A 192 36.04 10.24 3.06
CA SER A 192 37.50 10.46 2.95
C SER A 192 38.03 10.77 4.34
N THR A 193 38.26 9.71 5.12
CA THR A 193 39.15 9.82 6.27
C THR A 193 40.60 9.84 5.74
N SER A 194 41.04 11.02 5.34
CA SER A 194 42.48 11.30 5.16
C SER A 194 43.13 11.37 6.54
N ASN A 195 43.43 10.20 7.09
CA ASN A 195 44.31 10.12 8.25
C ASN A 195 45.77 9.99 7.72
N SER A 196 46.40 11.10 7.45
CA SER A 196 47.86 11.15 7.22
C SER A 196 48.58 10.99 8.57
N PRO A 197 49.44 10.01 8.74
CA PRO A 197 50.29 9.96 9.92
C PRO A 197 51.41 11.03 9.77
N GLN A 198 51.35 12.03 10.62
CA GLN A 198 52.43 12.97 10.80
C GLN A 198 53.65 12.20 11.39
N GLY A 199 54.73 12.20 10.63
CA GLY A 199 56.03 11.71 11.09
C GLY A 199 56.53 12.54 12.26
N GLY A 200 56.76 11.87 13.39
CA GLY A 200 57.49 12.43 14.53
C GLY A 200 59.00 12.46 14.25
N PRO A 201 59.72 13.45 14.78
CA PRO A 201 61.16 13.57 14.58
C PRO A 201 61.95 12.61 15.48
N THR A 202 62.96 11.98 14.89
CA THR A 202 64.00 11.19 15.59
C THR A 202 64.85 12.09 16.47
N PRO A 203 65.11 11.74 17.75
CA PRO A 203 66.16 12.36 18.54
C PRO A 203 67.51 11.68 18.32
N LYS A 204 68.53 12.49 18.39
CA LYS A 204 69.95 12.13 18.35
C LYS A 204 70.39 11.21 19.52
#